data_8d6b444fa52c0d39d9849fbcba2cc49d
#
_entry.id   8d6b444fa52c0d39d9849fbcba2cc49d
#
_cell.length_a   1.000
_cell.length_b   1.000
_cell.length_c   1.000
_cell.angle_alpha   90.00
_cell.angle_beta   90.00
_cell.angle_gamma   90.00
#
_symmetry.space_group_name_H-M   'P 1'
#
loop_
_entity.id
_entity.type
_entity.pdbx_description
1 polymer ?
#
loop_
_entity_poly.entity_id
_entity_poly.type
_entity_poly.pdbx_seq_one_letter_code
_entity_poly.pdbx_strand_id
1 'polypeptide(L)'
;LKAVICDDEETPFDNKERHYDVEHEIELKNVTYKYPDSISGVSKISACFKAGRKYAIIGKSGSGKSTLLKLISGQIKPQSGDILIDSSRDISCDPAMIHQNVYLFDDTLKNNITLGSSYSSEQIGEVIKKSGLSEVVAALPKGLDTPVEENGKRFSGGERQRIAIARALLYGKKLLLVDEATSALDTCMATEVENNLLSLSGFTMIEVTHHLNVAQQSKYDAVFEMTPSGLVEIKQ
;
A
#
# COMPACT_ATOMS: atom_id res chain seq x y z
N LEU A 1 40.92 38.42 -4.07
CA LEU A 1 40.14 37.16 -4.10
C LEU A 1 38.68 37.55 -4.07
N LYS A 2 38.02 37.66 -5.24
CA LYS A 2 36.57 37.81 -5.39
C LYS A 2 35.94 36.41 -5.37
N ALA A 3 35.09 36.17 -4.38
CA ALA A 3 34.21 35.03 -4.39
C ALA A 3 33.12 35.22 -5.46
N VAL A 4 33.04 34.29 -6.39
CA VAL A 4 31.95 34.21 -7.34
C VAL A 4 30.80 33.54 -6.59
N ILE A 5 29.78 34.32 -6.28
CA ILE A 5 28.49 33.80 -5.81
C ILE A 5 27.74 33.43 -7.09
N CYS A 6 27.56 32.14 -7.33
CA CYS A 6 26.59 31.66 -8.30
C CYS A 6 25.22 31.86 -7.67
N ASP A 7 24.44 32.80 -8.16
CA ASP A 7 23.00 32.86 -7.95
C ASP A 7 22.37 31.76 -8.79
N ASP A 8 22.21 30.56 -8.19
CA ASP A 8 21.27 29.59 -8.68
C ASP A 8 19.88 30.10 -8.30
N GLU A 9 19.21 30.76 -9.24
CA GLU A 9 17.78 30.99 -9.17
C GLU A 9 17.09 29.58 -9.14
N GLU A 10 16.81 29.11 -7.92
CA GLU A 10 15.87 28.04 -7.72
C GLU A 10 14.51 28.50 -8.24
N THR A 11 14.18 28.09 -9.47
CA THR A 11 12.79 28.16 -9.93
C THR A 11 11.94 27.38 -8.95
N PRO A 12 10.89 27.96 -8.37
CA PRO A 12 10.00 27.22 -7.50
C PRO A 12 9.43 26.05 -8.30
N PHE A 13 9.69 24.83 -7.89
CA PHE A 13 8.96 23.66 -8.37
C PHE A 13 7.50 23.84 -7.94
N ASP A 14 6.71 24.53 -8.77
CA ASP A 14 5.25 24.58 -8.64
C ASP A 14 4.66 23.27 -9.20
N ASN A 15 5.11 22.17 -8.63
CA ASN A 15 4.51 20.86 -8.83
C ASN A 15 3.38 20.69 -7.80
N LYS A 16 2.28 21.38 -7.99
CA LYS A 16 0.99 21.00 -7.47
C LYS A 16 0.52 19.75 -8.22
N GLU A 17 1.21 18.64 -8.03
CA GLU A 17 0.61 17.34 -8.32
C GLU A 17 -0.63 17.25 -7.44
N ARG A 18 -1.78 17.42 -8.07
CA ARG A 18 -3.06 17.28 -7.38
C ARG A 18 -3.23 15.81 -7.09
N HIS A 19 -3.03 15.42 -5.84
CA HIS A 19 -3.30 14.07 -5.38
C HIS A 19 -4.82 13.89 -5.25
N TYR A 20 -5.37 13.00 -6.05
CA TYR A 20 -6.79 12.69 -6.03
C TYR A 20 -7.03 11.29 -5.46
N ASP A 21 -8.14 11.11 -4.75
CA ASP A 21 -8.67 9.78 -4.48
C ASP A 21 -9.22 9.18 -5.79
N VAL A 22 -9.12 7.87 -5.93
CA VAL A 22 -9.73 7.14 -7.05
C VAL A 22 -11.23 7.07 -6.83
N GLU A 23 -12.02 7.72 -7.69
CA GLU A 23 -13.48 7.76 -7.58
C GLU A 23 -14.17 6.69 -8.40
N HIS A 24 -13.61 6.32 -9.56
CA HIS A 24 -14.20 5.35 -10.49
C HIS A 24 -13.32 4.15 -10.74
N GLU A 25 -12.10 4.37 -11.29
CA GLU A 25 -11.24 3.26 -11.68
C GLU A 25 -9.77 3.68 -11.92
N ILE A 26 -8.90 2.67 -11.86
CA ILE A 26 -7.51 2.75 -12.33
C ILE A 26 -7.40 1.84 -13.54
N GLU A 27 -7.07 2.39 -14.71
CA GLU A 27 -6.91 1.64 -15.95
C GLU A 27 -5.45 1.61 -16.40
N LEU A 28 -4.92 0.43 -16.64
CA LEU A 28 -3.60 0.18 -17.19
C LEU A 28 -3.73 -0.18 -18.67
N LYS A 29 -3.03 0.51 -19.56
CA LYS A 29 -3.05 0.27 -21.01
C LYS A 29 -1.66 -0.07 -21.52
N ASN A 30 -1.38 -1.35 -21.78
CA ASN A 30 -0.10 -1.84 -22.33
C ASN A 30 1.13 -1.33 -21.56
N VAL A 31 1.02 -1.21 -20.24
CA VAL A 31 2.06 -0.66 -19.36
C VAL A 31 3.29 -1.56 -19.38
N THR A 32 4.44 -0.96 -19.68
CA THR A 32 5.73 -1.64 -19.67
C THR A 32 6.73 -0.81 -18.87
N TYR A 33 7.50 -1.50 -18.04
CA TYR A 33 8.62 -0.94 -17.31
C TYR A 33 9.69 -2.00 -17.08
N LYS A 34 10.96 -1.67 -17.31
CA LYS A 34 12.12 -2.52 -17.03
C LYS A 34 13.13 -1.73 -16.24
N TYR A 35 13.68 -2.34 -15.20
CA TYR A 35 14.80 -1.74 -14.47
C TYR A 35 16.06 -1.76 -15.36
N PRO A 36 16.90 -0.70 -15.29
CA PRO A 36 18.20 -0.71 -15.94
C PRO A 36 19.01 -1.93 -15.51
N ASP A 37 19.71 -2.54 -16.43
CA ASP A 37 20.61 -3.69 -16.21
C ASP A 37 19.97 -4.91 -15.51
N SER A 38 18.65 -5.06 -15.63
CA SER A 38 17.87 -6.15 -15.02
C SER A 38 16.86 -6.74 -15.99
N ILE A 39 16.60 -8.03 -15.82
CA ILE A 39 15.46 -8.69 -16.48
C ILE A 39 14.13 -8.43 -15.76
N SER A 40 14.20 -7.80 -14.59
CA SER A 40 13.02 -7.51 -13.75
C SER A 40 12.21 -6.35 -14.31
N GLY A 41 10.89 -6.44 -14.17
CA GLY A 41 9.97 -5.42 -14.63
C GLY A 41 8.60 -5.99 -14.96
N VAL A 42 7.83 -5.24 -15.73
CA VAL A 42 6.52 -5.65 -16.26
C VAL A 42 6.45 -5.35 -17.75
N SER A 43 5.71 -6.15 -18.49
CA SER A 43 5.59 -5.98 -19.95
C SER A 43 4.14 -6.07 -20.39
N LYS A 44 3.67 -5.03 -21.09
CA LYS A 44 2.34 -4.94 -21.74
C LYS A 44 1.18 -5.28 -20.79
N ILE A 45 1.26 -4.80 -19.54
CA ILE A 45 0.19 -4.99 -18.57
C ILE A 45 -1.02 -4.16 -18.95
N SER A 46 -2.17 -4.81 -19.05
CA SER A 46 -3.48 -4.16 -19.23
C SER A 46 -4.45 -4.71 -18.19
N ALA A 47 -5.06 -3.85 -17.41
CA ALA A 47 -6.03 -4.21 -16.37
C ALA A 47 -6.88 -2.99 -16.00
N CYS A 48 -8.04 -3.24 -15.40
CA CYS A 48 -8.90 -2.21 -14.86
C CYS A 48 -9.29 -2.57 -13.40
N PHE A 49 -9.06 -1.64 -12.49
CA PHE A 49 -9.37 -1.77 -11.06
C PHE A 49 -10.42 -0.72 -10.70
N LYS A 50 -11.66 -1.16 -10.51
CA LYS A 50 -12.80 -0.29 -10.16
C LYS A 50 -12.73 0.13 -8.68
N ALA A 51 -13.11 1.37 -8.41
CA ALA A 51 -13.14 1.92 -7.05
C ALA A 51 -14.06 1.10 -6.12
N GLY A 52 -13.68 1.01 -4.85
CA GLY A 52 -14.41 0.28 -3.82
C GLY A 52 -14.32 -1.25 -3.89
N ARG A 53 -13.54 -1.78 -4.84
CA ARG A 53 -13.35 -3.21 -5.06
C ARG A 53 -12.02 -3.72 -4.49
N LYS A 54 -11.95 -5.03 -4.28
CA LYS A 54 -10.80 -5.73 -3.71
C LYS A 54 -10.21 -6.71 -4.71
N TYR A 55 -8.94 -6.49 -5.02
CA TYR A 55 -8.20 -7.24 -6.02
C TYR A 55 -6.99 -7.91 -5.41
N ALA A 56 -6.74 -9.14 -5.84
CA ALA A 56 -5.50 -9.84 -5.53
C ALA A 56 -4.71 -10.10 -6.82
N ILE A 57 -3.41 -9.96 -6.74
CA ILE A 57 -2.48 -10.28 -7.82
C ILE A 57 -1.51 -11.32 -7.30
N ILE A 58 -1.60 -12.54 -7.81
CA ILE A 58 -0.71 -13.62 -7.47
C ILE A 58 0.37 -13.81 -8.52
N GLY A 59 1.46 -14.46 -8.14
CA GLY A 59 2.52 -14.81 -9.08
C GLY A 59 3.84 -15.11 -8.38
N LYS A 60 4.75 -15.72 -9.11
CA LYS A 60 6.08 -16.10 -8.60
C LYS A 60 6.88 -14.89 -8.12
N SER A 61 7.86 -15.12 -7.24
CA SER A 61 8.83 -14.09 -6.88
C SER A 61 9.54 -13.58 -8.14
N GLY A 62 9.74 -12.25 -8.20
CA GLY A 62 10.35 -11.61 -9.36
C GLY A 62 9.44 -11.44 -10.59
N SER A 63 8.16 -11.82 -10.54
CA SER A 63 7.25 -11.65 -11.68
C SER A 63 6.84 -10.21 -11.98
N GLY A 64 7.22 -9.24 -11.13
CA GLY A 64 6.92 -7.82 -11.34
C GLY A 64 5.77 -7.27 -10.49
N LYS A 65 5.22 -8.02 -9.53
CA LYS A 65 4.08 -7.61 -8.69
C LYS A 65 4.34 -6.30 -7.94
N SER A 66 5.44 -6.21 -7.18
CA SER A 66 5.79 -4.98 -6.46
C SER A 66 6.15 -3.82 -7.41
N THR A 67 6.68 -4.14 -8.61
CA THR A 67 6.89 -3.13 -9.66
C THR A 67 5.56 -2.56 -10.14
N LEU A 68 4.54 -3.39 -10.29
CA LEU A 68 3.21 -2.95 -10.67
C LEU A 68 2.60 -2.03 -9.61
N LEU A 69 2.74 -2.35 -8.31
CA LEU A 69 2.29 -1.44 -7.24
C LEU A 69 3.02 -0.10 -7.26
N LYS A 70 4.34 -0.08 -7.53
CA LYS A 70 5.13 1.16 -7.67
C LYS A 70 4.69 2.00 -8.87
N LEU A 71 4.28 1.36 -9.96
CA LEU A 71 3.71 2.04 -11.12
C LEU A 71 2.35 2.65 -10.80
N ILE A 72 1.45 1.90 -10.16
CA ILE A 72 0.12 2.38 -9.76
C ILE A 72 0.25 3.53 -8.75
N SER A 73 1.19 3.45 -7.80
CA SER A 73 1.42 4.52 -6.82
C SER A 73 2.16 5.75 -7.38
N GLY A 74 2.58 5.72 -8.64
CA GLY A 74 3.33 6.83 -9.25
C GLY A 74 4.78 6.95 -8.78
N GLN A 75 5.29 6.03 -7.93
CA GLN A 75 6.70 6.05 -7.50
C GLN A 75 7.67 5.86 -8.66
N ILE A 76 7.24 5.16 -9.70
CA ILE A 76 7.97 5.03 -10.97
C ILE A 76 7.02 5.28 -12.13
N LYS A 77 7.54 5.83 -13.23
CA LYS A 77 6.74 6.11 -14.44
C LYS A 77 6.91 4.98 -15.46
N PRO A 78 5.85 4.59 -16.18
CA PRO A 78 5.96 3.58 -17.23
C PRO A 78 6.87 4.07 -18.37
N GLN A 79 7.63 3.15 -18.96
CA GLN A 79 8.45 3.43 -20.15
C GLN A 79 7.60 3.43 -21.43
N SER A 80 6.52 2.68 -21.44
CA SER A 80 5.49 2.72 -22.49
C SER A 80 4.13 2.28 -21.93
N GLY A 81 3.06 2.66 -22.64
CA GLY A 81 1.69 2.49 -22.19
C GLY A 81 1.28 3.60 -21.23
N ASP A 82 0.06 3.51 -20.72
CA ASP A 82 -0.55 4.55 -19.90
C ASP A 82 -1.17 3.98 -18.64
N ILE A 83 -1.10 4.76 -17.56
CA ILE A 83 -1.88 4.55 -16.34
C ILE A 83 -2.84 5.70 -16.24
N LEU A 84 -4.13 5.38 -16.27
CA LEU A 84 -5.21 6.36 -16.21
C LEU A 84 -5.91 6.22 -14.86
N ILE A 85 -6.12 7.32 -14.17
CA ILE A 85 -6.93 7.39 -12.97
C ILE A 85 -8.16 8.20 -13.33
N ASP A 86 -9.34 7.58 -13.20
CA ASP A 86 -10.63 8.17 -13.59
C ASP A 86 -10.57 8.75 -15.02
N SER A 87 -9.98 7.97 -15.95
CA SER A 87 -9.77 8.33 -17.36
C SER A 87 -8.79 9.48 -17.64
N SER A 88 -8.07 9.99 -16.62
CA SER A 88 -7.06 11.05 -16.76
C SER A 88 -5.64 10.52 -16.67
N ARG A 89 -4.73 11.06 -17.52
CA ARG A 89 -3.28 10.77 -17.47
C ARG A 89 -2.51 11.68 -16.52
N ASP A 90 -3.05 12.87 -16.24
CA ASP A 90 -2.37 13.94 -15.52
C ASP A 90 -2.68 13.91 -14.02
N ILE A 91 -3.30 12.83 -13.55
CA ILE A 91 -3.66 12.62 -12.16
C ILE A 91 -2.77 11.52 -11.59
N SER A 92 -2.10 11.80 -10.49
CA SER A 92 -1.47 10.78 -9.65
C SER A 92 -2.38 10.45 -8.47
N CYS A 93 -2.50 9.18 -8.14
CA CYS A 93 -3.12 8.79 -6.88
C CYS A 93 -2.07 8.81 -5.75
N ASP A 94 -2.54 9.09 -4.55
CA ASP A 94 -1.72 9.01 -3.34
C ASP A 94 -2.26 7.85 -2.48
N PRO A 95 -1.86 6.60 -2.77
CA PRO A 95 -2.37 5.44 -2.07
C PRO A 95 -1.74 5.32 -0.69
N ALA A 96 -2.47 4.72 0.23
CA ALA A 96 -1.85 4.18 1.43
C ALA A 96 -1.15 2.86 1.09
N MET A 97 0.15 2.77 1.42
CA MET A 97 0.96 1.58 1.17
C MET A 97 1.14 0.76 2.45
N ILE A 98 0.87 -0.53 2.36
CA ILE A 98 1.18 -1.50 3.41
C ILE A 98 2.24 -2.44 2.87
N HIS A 99 3.46 -2.32 3.41
CA HIS A 99 4.61 -3.11 2.98
C HIS A 99 4.78 -4.37 3.83
N GLN A 100 5.45 -5.37 3.27
CA GLN A 100 5.86 -6.59 3.98
C GLN A 100 6.63 -6.27 5.25
N ASN A 101 7.61 -5.37 5.18
CA ASN A 101 8.43 -4.95 6.30
C ASN A 101 7.95 -3.59 6.80
N VAL A 102 7.21 -3.61 7.90
CA VAL A 102 6.71 -2.39 8.53
C VAL A 102 7.81 -1.77 9.37
N TYR A 103 8.20 -0.54 9.03
CA TYR A 103 9.10 0.26 9.84
C TYR A 103 8.33 0.98 10.94
N LEU A 104 8.83 0.88 12.18
CA LEU A 104 8.32 1.62 13.33
C LEU A 104 9.41 2.54 13.85
N PHE A 105 9.04 3.79 14.12
CA PHE A 105 9.92 4.80 14.67
C PHE A 105 10.13 4.57 16.17
N ASP A 106 11.26 4.99 16.70
CA ASP A 106 11.54 5.02 18.15
C ASP A 106 10.77 6.17 18.80
N ASP A 107 9.48 5.95 19.00
CA ASP A 107 8.51 6.89 19.54
C ASP A 107 7.35 6.10 20.18
N THR A 108 6.31 6.78 20.64
CA THR A 108 5.11 6.12 21.17
C THR A 108 4.33 5.38 20.11
N LEU A 109 3.51 4.41 20.51
CA LEU A 109 2.58 3.73 19.60
C LEU A 109 1.63 4.74 18.93
N LYS A 110 1.15 5.74 19.69
CA LYS A 110 0.32 6.83 19.17
C LYS A 110 1.02 7.55 18.02
N ASN A 111 2.25 8.01 18.23
CA ASN A 111 3.00 8.73 17.20
C ASN A 111 3.34 7.84 16.01
N ASN A 112 3.56 6.56 16.24
CA ASN A 112 3.71 5.59 15.16
C ASN A 112 2.43 5.44 14.30
N ILE A 113 1.25 5.51 14.89
CA ILE A 113 -0.02 5.44 14.16
C ILE A 113 -0.34 6.76 13.47
N THR A 114 -0.14 7.90 14.15
CA THR A 114 -0.53 9.24 13.67
C THR A 114 0.54 9.90 12.78
N LEU A 115 1.76 9.36 12.76
CA LEU A 115 2.93 9.97 12.12
C LEU A 115 3.14 11.44 12.54
N GLY A 116 2.87 11.74 13.82
CA GLY A 116 3.02 13.08 14.39
C GLY A 116 1.90 14.07 14.03
N SER A 117 0.92 13.66 13.23
CA SER A 117 -0.24 14.50 12.91
C SER A 117 -1.28 14.48 14.02
N SER A 118 -2.09 15.54 14.09
CA SER A 118 -3.15 15.67 15.10
C SER A 118 -4.45 15.04 14.61
N TYR A 119 -4.99 14.12 15.41
CA TYR A 119 -6.28 13.46 15.17
C TYR A 119 -7.07 13.44 16.47
N SER A 120 -8.41 13.39 16.38
CA SER A 120 -9.25 13.26 17.57
C SER A 120 -9.13 11.87 18.20
N SER A 121 -9.45 11.77 19.48
CA SER A 121 -9.44 10.46 20.19
C SER A 121 -10.43 9.48 19.56
N GLU A 122 -11.54 9.97 19.01
CA GLU A 122 -12.53 9.17 18.30
C GLU A 122 -11.95 8.57 17.01
N GLN A 123 -11.26 9.38 16.20
CA GLN A 123 -10.60 8.92 14.98
C GLN A 123 -9.55 7.84 15.26
N ILE A 124 -8.72 8.08 16.28
CA ILE A 124 -7.70 7.10 16.69
C ILE A 124 -8.38 5.83 17.22
N GLY A 125 -9.41 5.94 18.06
CA GLY A 125 -10.16 4.80 18.57
C GLY A 125 -10.81 3.96 17.46
N GLU A 126 -11.38 4.61 16.45
CA GLU A 126 -11.97 3.94 15.31
C GLU A 126 -10.96 3.13 14.49
N VAL A 127 -9.80 3.70 14.17
CA VAL A 127 -8.77 2.98 13.40
C VAL A 127 -8.14 1.86 14.20
N ILE A 128 -7.97 2.00 15.52
CA ILE A 128 -7.50 0.93 16.40
C ILE A 128 -8.46 -0.26 16.36
N LYS A 129 -9.76 0.00 16.42
CA LYS A 129 -10.77 -1.04 16.32
C LYS A 129 -10.75 -1.71 14.93
N LYS A 130 -10.75 -0.91 13.87
CA LYS A 130 -10.77 -1.43 12.48
C LYS A 130 -9.51 -2.21 12.12
N SER A 131 -8.35 -1.82 12.66
CA SER A 131 -7.08 -2.50 12.41
C SER A 131 -6.83 -3.74 13.29
N GLY A 132 -7.74 -4.05 14.23
CA GLY A 132 -7.58 -5.17 15.16
C GLY A 132 -6.53 -4.92 16.26
N LEU A 133 -6.21 -3.66 16.57
CA LEU A 133 -5.24 -3.31 17.61
C LEU A 133 -5.83 -3.18 19.02
N SER A 134 -7.14 -3.31 19.19
CA SER A 134 -7.81 -3.03 20.48
C SER A 134 -7.24 -3.84 21.64
N GLU A 135 -7.06 -5.15 21.48
CA GLU A 135 -6.51 -6.02 22.52
C GLU A 135 -5.03 -5.74 22.78
N VAL A 136 -4.26 -5.46 21.72
CA VAL A 136 -2.83 -5.10 21.83
C VAL A 136 -2.69 -3.83 22.66
N VAL A 137 -3.46 -2.78 22.34
CA VAL A 137 -3.41 -1.51 23.08
C VAL A 137 -3.83 -1.69 24.54
N ALA A 138 -4.88 -2.48 24.78
CA ALA A 138 -5.38 -2.76 26.14
C ALA A 138 -4.35 -3.55 27.01
N ALA A 139 -3.55 -4.39 26.41
CA ALA A 139 -2.50 -5.16 27.09
C ALA A 139 -1.22 -4.34 27.40
N LEU A 140 -1.06 -3.17 26.77
CA LEU A 140 0.13 -2.34 26.99
C LEU A 140 0.04 -1.51 28.28
N PRO A 141 1.11 -1.40 29.09
CA PRO A 141 1.08 -0.72 30.38
C PRO A 141 0.67 0.76 30.31
N LYS A 142 0.99 1.44 29.20
CA LYS A 142 0.66 2.85 28.95
C LYS A 142 -0.26 3.02 27.74
N GLY A 143 -0.94 1.94 27.29
CA GLY A 143 -1.78 1.99 26.12
C GLY A 143 -1.05 2.59 24.91
N LEU A 144 -1.64 3.61 24.29
CA LEU A 144 -1.07 4.31 23.14
C LEU A 144 0.21 5.10 23.42
N ASP A 145 0.46 5.49 24.66
CA ASP A 145 1.68 6.23 25.04
C ASP A 145 2.85 5.27 25.36
N THR A 146 2.69 3.97 25.11
CA THR A 146 3.76 2.99 25.26
C THR A 146 4.84 3.21 24.20
N PRO A 147 6.13 3.33 24.60
CA PRO A 147 7.25 3.40 23.66
C PRO A 147 7.36 2.14 22.82
N VAL A 148 7.57 2.32 21.51
CA VAL A 148 7.66 1.22 20.54
C VAL A 148 9.01 0.50 20.61
N GLU A 149 10.06 1.19 21.10
CA GLU A 149 11.45 0.76 21.08
C GLU A 149 12.01 0.61 19.65
N GLU A 150 13.33 0.49 19.57
CA GLU A 150 14.04 0.46 18.30
C GLU A 150 13.45 -0.57 17.32
N ASN A 151 12.96 -0.08 16.19
CA ASN A 151 12.37 -0.88 15.10
C ASN A 151 11.23 -1.81 15.53
N GLY A 152 10.50 -1.46 16.58
CA GLY A 152 9.31 -2.22 17.00
C GLY A 152 9.59 -3.60 17.57
N LYS A 153 10.74 -3.81 18.19
CA LYS A 153 11.13 -5.10 18.81
C LYS A 153 10.10 -5.65 19.79
N ARG A 154 9.33 -4.75 20.41
CA ARG A 154 8.25 -5.10 21.34
C ARG A 154 7.05 -5.78 20.67
N PHE A 155 6.84 -5.55 19.36
CA PHE A 155 5.66 -6.01 18.64
C PHE A 155 5.97 -7.21 17.75
N SER A 156 5.08 -8.19 17.75
CA SER A 156 5.09 -9.30 16.78
C SER A 156 4.94 -8.80 15.34
N GLY A 157 5.23 -9.63 14.38
CA GLY A 157 5.04 -9.31 12.95
C GLY A 157 3.60 -8.88 12.65
N GLY A 158 2.61 -9.62 13.16
CA GLY A 158 1.19 -9.30 12.96
C GLY A 158 0.76 -7.99 13.63
N GLU A 159 1.28 -7.68 14.83
CA GLU A 159 1.00 -6.40 15.48
C GLU A 159 1.60 -5.23 14.70
N ARG A 160 2.82 -5.36 14.17
CA ARG A 160 3.42 -4.34 13.30
C ARG A 160 2.58 -4.14 12.02
N GLN A 161 2.07 -5.21 11.42
CA GLN A 161 1.16 -5.09 10.27
C GLN A 161 -0.14 -4.37 10.64
N ARG A 162 -0.74 -4.68 11.78
CA ARG A 162 -1.93 -3.98 12.27
C ARG A 162 -1.67 -2.49 12.55
N ILE A 163 -0.46 -2.14 13.01
CA ILE A 163 -0.05 -0.73 13.14
C ILE A 163 0.03 -0.05 11.75
N ALA A 164 0.57 -0.72 10.74
CA ALA A 164 0.60 -0.20 9.38
C ALA A 164 -0.82 -0.02 8.80
N ILE A 165 -1.73 -0.95 9.07
CA ILE A 165 -3.14 -0.82 8.69
C ILE A 165 -3.76 0.40 9.38
N ALA A 166 -3.55 0.59 10.69
CA ALA A 166 -4.04 1.76 11.41
C ALA A 166 -3.54 3.08 10.82
N ARG A 167 -2.24 3.15 10.45
CA ARG A 167 -1.67 4.30 9.72
C ARG A 167 -2.42 4.56 8.42
N ALA A 168 -2.59 3.53 7.59
CA ALA A 168 -3.25 3.62 6.30
C ALA A 168 -4.69 4.14 6.43
N LEU A 169 -5.44 3.62 7.40
CA LEU A 169 -6.81 4.03 7.68
C LEU A 169 -6.90 5.48 8.18
N LEU A 170 -5.97 5.89 9.05
CA LEU A 170 -5.95 7.24 9.60
C LEU A 170 -5.55 8.28 8.55
N TYR A 171 -4.71 7.87 7.60
CA TYR A 171 -4.29 8.70 6.47
C TYR A 171 -5.46 9.07 5.54
N GLY A 172 -6.57 8.32 5.62
CA GLY A 172 -7.83 8.67 4.99
C GLY A 172 -7.88 8.44 3.48
N LYS A 173 -6.90 7.71 2.91
CA LYS A 173 -6.87 7.41 1.48
C LYS A 173 -7.79 6.25 1.14
N LYS A 174 -8.51 6.37 0.02
CA LYS A 174 -9.44 5.33 -0.43
C LYS A 174 -8.76 4.19 -1.20
N LEU A 175 -7.52 4.37 -1.66
CA LEU A 175 -6.75 3.31 -2.32
C LEU A 175 -5.71 2.73 -1.35
N LEU A 176 -5.80 1.43 -1.12
CA LEU A 176 -4.83 0.63 -0.36
C LEU A 176 -4.04 -0.25 -1.32
N LEU A 177 -2.73 -0.09 -1.34
CA LEU A 177 -1.81 -1.00 -2.03
C LEU A 177 -1.09 -1.84 -0.99
N VAL A 178 -1.21 -3.16 -1.10
CA VAL A 178 -0.72 -4.11 -0.11
C VAL A 178 0.35 -4.99 -0.76
N ASP A 179 1.59 -4.86 -0.29
CA ASP A 179 2.75 -5.61 -0.83
C ASP A 179 3.16 -6.71 0.15
N GLU A 180 2.68 -7.93 -0.10
CA GLU A 180 3.02 -9.15 0.64
C GLU A 180 2.90 -9.01 2.18
N ALA A 181 1.89 -8.27 2.66
CA ALA A 181 1.77 -7.90 4.06
C ALA A 181 1.74 -9.08 5.04
N THR A 182 1.32 -10.26 4.59
CA THR A 182 1.15 -11.45 5.45
C THR A 182 2.23 -12.50 5.25
N SER A 183 3.15 -12.33 4.31
CA SER A 183 4.11 -13.37 3.92
C SER A 183 5.11 -13.78 5.01
N ALA A 184 5.38 -12.90 5.97
CA ALA A 184 6.28 -13.16 7.11
C ALA A 184 5.55 -13.60 8.40
N LEU A 185 4.22 -13.82 8.32
CA LEU A 185 3.38 -14.19 9.45
C LEU A 185 3.09 -15.69 9.44
N ASP A 186 2.85 -16.25 10.62
CA ASP A 186 2.26 -17.58 10.72
C ASP A 186 0.82 -17.58 10.14
N THR A 187 0.32 -18.76 9.79
CA THR A 187 -0.96 -18.91 9.08
C THR A 187 -2.15 -18.31 9.85
N CYS A 188 -2.16 -18.39 11.17
CA CYS A 188 -3.25 -17.86 12.00
C CYS A 188 -3.27 -16.34 11.94
N MET A 189 -2.12 -15.69 12.22
CA MET A 189 -1.95 -14.25 12.14
C MET A 189 -2.16 -13.70 10.74
N ALA A 190 -1.67 -14.40 9.71
CA ALA A 190 -1.89 -14.03 8.30
C ALA A 190 -3.38 -13.96 7.98
N THR A 191 -4.13 -15.00 8.36
CA THR A 191 -5.58 -15.07 8.14
C THR A 191 -6.32 -13.94 8.88
N GLU A 192 -5.92 -13.61 10.09
CA GLU A 192 -6.52 -12.53 10.87
C GLU A 192 -6.29 -11.16 10.20
N VAL A 193 -5.04 -10.87 9.82
CA VAL A 193 -4.68 -9.62 9.12
C VAL A 193 -5.42 -9.49 7.79
N GLU A 194 -5.45 -10.55 6.99
CA GLU A 194 -6.20 -10.59 5.73
C GLU A 194 -7.70 -10.34 5.95
N ASN A 195 -8.30 -11.01 6.93
CA ASN A 195 -9.72 -10.80 7.23
C ASN A 195 -10.00 -9.34 7.66
N ASN A 196 -9.11 -8.73 8.44
CA ASN A 196 -9.24 -7.34 8.82
C ASN A 196 -9.17 -6.42 7.60
N LEU A 197 -8.19 -6.60 6.71
CA LEU A 197 -8.07 -5.84 5.47
C LEU A 197 -9.30 -6.00 4.56
N LEU A 198 -9.75 -7.24 4.37
CA LEU A 198 -10.90 -7.55 3.51
C LEU A 198 -12.23 -7.03 4.10
N SER A 199 -12.33 -6.88 5.42
CA SER A 199 -13.52 -6.33 6.08
C SER A 199 -13.66 -4.83 5.94
N LEU A 200 -12.59 -4.11 5.52
CA LEU A 200 -12.62 -2.67 5.34
C LEU A 200 -13.57 -2.29 4.21
N SER A 201 -14.61 -1.52 4.51
CA SER A 201 -15.56 -0.99 3.52
C SER A 201 -15.12 0.39 3.01
N GLY A 202 -15.48 0.70 1.76
CA GLY A 202 -15.20 2.02 1.16
C GLY A 202 -13.77 2.21 0.65
N PHE A 203 -12.96 1.15 0.63
CA PHE A 203 -11.58 1.17 0.12
C PHE A 203 -11.47 0.34 -1.15
N THR A 204 -10.73 0.86 -2.12
CA THR A 204 -10.17 0.06 -3.22
C THR A 204 -8.91 -0.60 -2.71
N MET A 205 -8.78 -1.91 -2.82
CA MET A 205 -7.59 -2.63 -2.39
C MET A 205 -6.98 -3.40 -3.54
N ILE A 206 -5.69 -3.23 -3.74
CA ILE A 206 -4.89 -4.05 -4.67
C ILE A 206 -3.78 -4.69 -3.85
N GLU A 207 -3.91 -5.99 -3.62
CA GLU A 207 -2.94 -6.77 -2.86
C GLU A 207 -2.10 -7.63 -3.79
N VAL A 208 -0.79 -7.63 -3.59
CA VAL A 208 0.09 -8.59 -4.25
C VAL A 208 0.56 -9.63 -3.23
N THR A 209 0.48 -10.90 -3.62
CA THR A 209 0.89 -12.01 -2.78
C THR A 209 1.46 -13.15 -3.62
N HIS A 210 2.14 -14.10 -2.99
CA HIS A 210 2.69 -15.26 -3.69
C HIS A 210 1.63 -16.34 -3.93
N HIS A 211 0.70 -16.49 -3.03
CA HIS A 211 -0.26 -17.60 -3.07
C HIS A 211 -1.54 -17.24 -2.33
N LEU A 212 -2.66 -17.65 -2.91
CA LEU A 212 -3.97 -17.62 -2.28
C LEU A 212 -4.61 -19.00 -2.47
N ASN A 213 -5.14 -19.58 -1.41
CA ASN A 213 -5.97 -20.76 -1.53
C ASN A 213 -7.37 -20.41 -2.07
N VAL A 214 -8.13 -21.41 -2.53
CA VAL A 214 -9.45 -21.19 -3.15
C VAL A 214 -10.41 -20.45 -2.23
N ALA A 215 -10.39 -20.73 -0.93
CA ALA A 215 -11.26 -20.07 0.04
C ALA A 215 -10.91 -18.59 0.24
N GLN A 216 -9.62 -18.23 0.12
CA GLN A 216 -9.19 -16.83 0.14
C GLN A 216 -9.55 -16.11 -1.15
N GLN A 217 -9.36 -16.76 -2.32
CA GLN A 217 -9.69 -16.15 -3.62
C GLN A 217 -11.15 -15.70 -3.69
N SER A 218 -12.09 -16.46 -3.12
CA SER A 218 -13.52 -16.11 -3.12
C SER A 218 -13.86 -14.82 -2.36
N LYS A 219 -12.93 -14.27 -1.56
CA LYS A 219 -13.12 -13.02 -0.80
C LYS A 219 -12.77 -11.76 -1.60
N TYR A 220 -12.12 -11.92 -2.76
CA TYR A 220 -11.77 -10.82 -3.65
C TYR A 220 -12.79 -10.69 -4.78
N ASP A 221 -12.99 -9.47 -5.25
CA ASP A 221 -13.86 -9.20 -6.41
C ASP A 221 -13.27 -9.74 -7.71
N ALA A 222 -11.94 -9.74 -7.83
CA ALA A 222 -11.21 -10.45 -8.87
C ALA A 222 -9.80 -10.81 -8.43
N VAL A 223 -9.29 -11.90 -8.97
CA VAL A 223 -7.92 -12.39 -8.76
C VAL A 223 -7.21 -12.45 -10.11
N PHE A 224 -6.02 -11.87 -10.16
CA PHE A 224 -5.17 -11.88 -11.33
C PHE A 224 -3.91 -12.69 -11.09
N GLU A 225 -3.43 -13.36 -12.13
CA GLU A 225 -2.11 -13.98 -12.14
C GLU A 225 -1.13 -13.14 -12.96
N MET A 226 0.00 -12.79 -12.36
CA MET A 226 1.10 -12.14 -13.06
C MET A 226 1.91 -13.19 -13.82
N THR A 227 1.80 -13.16 -15.14
CA THR A 227 2.51 -14.06 -16.07
C THR A 227 3.56 -13.30 -16.88
N PRO A 228 4.50 -13.98 -17.57
CA PRO A 228 5.43 -13.31 -18.49
C PRO A 228 4.74 -12.56 -19.65
N SER A 229 3.52 -12.96 -20.00
CA SER A 229 2.72 -12.35 -21.06
C SER A 229 1.83 -11.21 -20.59
N GLY A 230 1.79 -10.93 -19.29
CA GLY A 230 0.96 -9.88 -18.71
C GLY A 230 0.16 -10.34 -17.51
N LEU A 231 -0.87 -9.57 -17.18
CA LEU A 231 -1.80 -9.86 -16.09
C LEU A 231 -3.03 -10.59 -16.66
N VAL A 232 -3.33 -11.76 -16.11
CA VAL A 232 -4.43 -12.61 -16.56
C VAL A 232 -5.42 -12.77 -15.42
N GLU A 233 -6.69 -12.42 -15.64
CA GLU A 233 -7.74 -12.66 -14.66
C GLU A 233 -8.00 -14.17 -14.54
N ILE A 234 -7.98 -14.68 -13.31
CA ILE A 234 -8.29 -16.08 -13.02
C ILE A 234 -9.80 -16.17 -12.89
N LYS A 235 -10.45 -16.93 -13.76
CA LYS A 235 -11.86 -17.25 -13.61
C LYS A 235 -12.04 -18.15 -12.38
N GLN A 236 -12.87 -17.68 -11.45
CA GLN A 236 -13.35 -18.51 -10.31
C GLN A 236 -14.32 -19.58 -10.78
#